data_805fb2c56db803cbfe52ac2d90c99995
#
_entry.id   805fb2c56db803cbfe52ac2d90c99995
#
_cell.length_a   1.000
_cell.length_b   1.000
_cell.length_c   1.000
_cell.angle_alpha   90.00
_cell.angle_beta   90.00
_cell.angle_gamma   90.00
#
_symmetry.space_group_name_H-M   'P 1'
#
loop_
_entity.id
_entity.type
_entity.pdbx_description
1 polymer ?
#
loop_
_entity_poly.entity_id
_entity_poly.type
_entity_poly.pdbx_seq_one_letter_code
_entity_poly.pdbx_strand_id
1 'polypeptide(L)'
;MKIVIPGGSGQVGTVLARAFARDGHDVVVLSRRPSVQPWRVALWDGATVADWARELDDADVVINLAGRSVNCRYTAANRRDILESRVRSTRAVGEAIAQSRRPPRVWLQASTATIYAHRYDAANDDRTGVLGGQEPDAPDTWRFSIDVARAWEDTFRNAPVASTRKVLLRSAVTMSPDAGGPFDVLLNLVRCGLGGTVGDGQQFVSWVHHEDFVRAVGWLITRDDVDGAINIAAPEPLPNAEFMRVLRKAGGARLGVPVRGWMLDVGALLKRTETELVLKSRRVVPARLLDGGFHFRYPRWADAARDLVASRAA
;
A
#
# COMPACT_ATOMS: atom_id res chain seq x y z
N MET A 1 7.35 22.05 5.04
CA MET A 1 5.90 21.77 4.89
C MET A 1 5.38 21.09 6.14
N LYS A 2 4.12 21.35 6.50
CA LYS A 2 3.40 20.57 7.51
C LYS A 2 2.67 19.41 6.82
N ILE A 3 3.01 18.18 7.19
CA ILE A 3 2.47 16.96 6.58
C ILE A 3 1.72 16.16 7.65
N VAL A 4 0.43 15.97 7.47
CA VAL A 4 -0.40 15.19 8.39
C VAL A 4 -0.66 13.81 7.80
N ILE A 5 -0.38 12.74 8.57
CA ILE A 5 -0.46 11.35 8.11
C ILE A 5 -1.46 10.56 8.98
N PRO A 6 -2.78 10.61 8.69
CA PRO A 6 -3.76 9.75 9.34
C PRO A 6 -3.44 8.28 9.10
N GLY A 7 -3.37 7.47 10.19
CA GLY A 7 -2.94 6.07 10.12
C GLY A 7 -1.43 5.87 9.91
N GLY A 8 -0.62 6.92 10.10
CA GLY A 8 0.82 6.90 9.88
C GLY A 8 1.63 6.01 10.83
N SER A 9 1.00 5.40 11.83
CA SER A 9 1.64 4.41 12.72
C SER A 9 1.78 3.01 12.10
N GLY A 10 1.22 2.76 10.91
CA GLY A 10 1.44 1.53 10.15
C GLY A 10 2.79 1.52 9.44
N GLN A 11 3.17 0.36 8.84
CA GLN A 11 4.46 0.17 8.17
C GLN A 11 4.75 1.27 7.13
N VAL A 12 3.88 1.46 6.15
CA VAL A 12 4.05 2.45 5.09
C VAL A 12 4.07 3.87 5.65
N GLY A 13 3.21 4.15 6.64
CA GLY A 13 3.17 5.45 7.30
C GLY A 13 4.44 5.77 8.08
N THR A 14 5.02 4.80 8.75
CA THR A 14 6.31 4.95 9.47
C THR A 14 7.45 5.22 8.49
N VAL A 15 7.47 4.55 7.33
CA VAL A 15 8.45 4.80 6.25
C VAL A 15 8.36 6.25 5.77
N LEU A 16 7.14 6.75 5.47
CA LEU A 16 6.94 8.13 5.04
C LEU A 16 7.27 9.13 6.13
N ALA A 17 6.78 8.92 7.35
CA ALA A 17 7.01 9.83 8.48
C ALA A 17 8.51 9.98 8.79
N ARG A 18 9.26 8.86 8.78
CA ARG A 18 10.71 8.84 8.97
C ARG A 18 11.44 9.64 7.88
N ALA A 19 11.05 9.43 6.62
CA ALA A 19 11.68 10.11 5.49
C ALA A 19 11.40 11.60 5.52
N PHE A 20 10.15 12.02 5.64
CA PHE A 20 9.78 13.42 5.64
C PHE A 20 10.29 14.18 6.87
N ALA A 21 10.31 13.55 8.06
CA ALA A 21 10.90 14.16 9.24
C ALA A 21 12.43 14.36 9.08
N ARG A 22 13.13 13.37 8.51
CA ARG A 22 14.56 13.48 8.18
C ARG A 22 14.83 14.62 7.19
N ASP A 23 13.92 14.84 6.24
CA ASP A 23 14.03 15.88 5.22
C ASP A 23 13.57 17.26 5.76
N GLY A 24 13.35 17.38 7.08
CA GLY A 24 13.08 18.65 7.77
C GLY A 24 11.63 19.12 7.68
N HIS A 25 10.67 18.24 7.35
CA HIS A 25 9.25 18.58 7.36
C HIS A 25 8.64 18.45 8.76
N ASP A 26 7.65 19.29 9.07
CA ASP A 26 6.80 19.15 10.27
C ASP A 26 5.80 18.01 10.06
N VAL A 27 6.10 16.83 10.61
CA VAL A 27 5.29 15.62 10.43
C VAL A 27 4.40 15.40 11.64
N VAL A 28 3.10 15.24 11.40
CA VAL A 28 2.09 14.86 12.39
C VAL A 28 1.44 13.55 11.99
N VAL A 29 1.62 12.52 12.81
CA VAL A 29 0.96 11.22 12.62
C VAL A 29 -0.31 11.17 13.47
N LEU A 30 -1.47 10.89 12.84
CA LEU A 30 -2.68 10.57 13.58
C LEU A 30 -2.73 9.07 13.86
N SER A 31 -2.77 8.72 15.16
CA SER A 31 -2.77 7.33 15.63
C SER A 31 -3.84 7.11 16.69
N ARG A 32 -4.37 5.87 16.75
CA ARG A 32 -5.31 5.46 17.81
C ARG A 32 -4.62 5.16 19.16
N ARG A 33 -3.31 5.09 19.15
CA ARG A 33 -2.49 4.81 20.34
C ARG A 33 -1.37 5.83 20.45
N PRO A 34 -1.04 6.27 21.64
CA PRO A 34 0.12 7.10 21.85
C PRO A 34 1.41 6.30 21.52
N SER A 35 2.41 6.98 21.02
CA SER A 35 3.75 6.41 20.83
C SER A 35 4.79 7.54 20.87
N VAL A 36 5.98 7.22 21.36
CA VAL A 36 7.12 8.13 21.32
C VAL A 36 7.85 7.94 19.99
N GLN A 37 7.90 8.98 19.19
CA GLN A 37 8.48 8.99 17.85
C GLN A 37 9.30 10.27 17.63
N PRO A 38 10.21 10.32 16.65
CA PRO A 38 10.92 11.57 16.28
C PRO A 38 9.99 12.65 15.69
N TRP A 39 8.75 12.33 15.39
CA TRP A 39 7.71 13.24 14.90
C TRP A 39 6.54 13.30 15.88
N ARG A 40 5.68 14.30 15.72
CA ARG A 40 4.52 14.49 16.57
C ARG A 40 3.45 13.43 16.29
N VAL A 41 2.84 12.90 17.36
CA VAL A 41 1.73 11.96 17.30
C VAL A 41 0.51 12.59 17.98
N ALA A 42 -0.59 12.74 17.24
CA ALA A 42 -1.87 13.18 17.74
C ALA A 42 -2.86 12.01 17.78
N LEU A 43 -3.68 11.96 18.81
CA LEU A 43 -4.67 10.89 18.99
C LEU A 43 -5.91 11.16 18.17
N TRP A 44 -6.45 10.12 17.55
CA TRP A 44 -7.74 10.10 16.87
C TRP A 44 -8.37 8.71 16.97
N ASP A 45 -9.67 8.61 16.72
CA ASP A 45 -10.37 7.32 16.70
C ASP A 45 -10.38 6.61 15.33
N GLY A 46 -10.04 7.34 14.27
CA GLY A 46 -10.05 6.87 12.89
C GLY A 46 -11.44 6.87 12.24
N ALA A 47 -12.44 7.53 12.84
CA ALA A 47 -13.82 7.46 12.39
C ALA A 47 -14.61 8.77 12.47
N THR A 48 -14.33 9.62 13.46
CA THR A 48 -15.12 10.85 13.73
C THR A 48 -14.23 12.09 13.73
N VAL A 49 -14.81 13.24 13.36
CA VAL A 49 -14.13 14.54 13.46
C VAL A 49 -14.14 14.97 14.93
N ALA A 50 -12.97 15.29 15.44
CA ALA A 50 -12.76 15.72 16.83
C ALA A 50 -11.57 16.69 16.92
N ASP A 51 -10.99 16.91 18.10
CA ASP A 51 -9.88 17.84 18.32
C ASP A 51 -8.66 17.65 17.38
N TRP A 52 -8.43 16.44 16.92
CA TRP A 52 -7.38 16.13 15.95
C TRP A 52 -7.52 16.90 14.62
N ALA A 53 -8.73 17.35 14.28
CA ALA A 53 -8.99 18.09 13.05
C ALA A 53 -8.20 19.42 13.00
N ARG A 54 -7.85 20.00 14.16
CA ARG A 54 -6.98 21.18 14.27
C ARG A 54 -5.59 20.95 13.66
N GLU A 55 -5.16 19.68 13.57
CA GLU A 55 -3.89 19.36 12.92
C GLU A 55 -3.91 19.60 11.42
N LEU A 56 -5.10 19.63 10.81
CA LEU A 56 -5.27 19.93 9.39
C LEU A 56 -5.26 21.43 9.09
N ASP A 57 -5.46 22.28 10.09
CA ASP A 57 -5.31 23.72 9.91
C ASP A 57 -3.84 24.02 9.62
N ASP A 58 -3.60 24.75 8.54
CA ASP A 58 -2.27 25.07 8.03
C ASP A 58 -1.43 23.85 7.60
N ALA A 59 -2.04 22.69 7.42
CA ALA A 59 -1.34 21.58 6.79
C ALA A 59 -1.17 21.84 5.28
N ASP A 60 0.03 21.64 4.76
CA ASP A 60 0.28 21.67 3.31
C ASP A 60 -0.23 20.40 2.64
N VAL A 61 -0.09 19.27 3.33
CA VAL A 61 -0.33 17.94 2.77
C VAL A 61 -1.02 17.05 3.80
N VAL A 62 -2.03 16.31 3.33
CA VAL A 62 -2.64 15.19 4.07
C VAL A 62 -2.38 13.88 3.32
N ILE A 63 -1.85 12.86 4.00
CA ILE A 63 -1.60 11.53 3.44
C ILE A 63 -2.38 10.52 4.27
N ASN A 64 -3.62 10.23 3.88
CA ASN A 64 -4.45 9.27 4.62
C ASN A 64 -4.10 7.83 4.26
N LEU A 65 -3.54 7.12 5.24
CA LEU A 65 -3.17 5.70 5.15
C LEU A 65 -4.01 4.83 6.10
N ALA A 66 -5.05 5.39 6.69
CA ALA A 66 -5.83 4.70 7.70
C ALA A 66 -6.63 3.54 7.10
N GLY A 67 -6.54 2.41 7.77
CA GLY A 67 -7.26 1.20 7.43
C GLY A 67 -6.81 0.03 8.30
N ARG A 68 -7.73 -0.87 8.63
CA ARG A 68 -7.40 -2.13 9.30
C ARG A 68 -6.56 -3.01 8.37
N SER A 69 -5.55 -3.68 8.93
CA SER A 69 -4.75 -4.66 8.18
C SER A 69 -5.65 -5.76 7.58
N VAL A 70 -5.38 -6.11 6.33
CA VAL A 70 -6.02 -7.23 5.62
C VAL A 70 -5.36 -8.58 5.93
N ASN A 71 -4.28 -8.58 6.70
CA ASN A 71 -3.60 -9.80 7.13
C ASN A 71 -4.39 -10.48 8.28
N CYS A 72 -5.58 -10.98 7.94
CA CYS A 72 -6.48 -11.69 8.83
C CYS A 72 -7.45 -12.54 8.01
N ARG A 73 -8.13 -13.52 8.62
CA ARG A 73 -9.22 -14.27 7.99
C ARG A 73 -10.42 -13.35 7.72
N TYR A 74 -11.05 -13.50 6.57
CA TYR A 74 -12.18 -12.67 6.14
C TYR A 74 -13.52 -13.19 6.72
N THR A 75 -13.57 -13.29 8.06
CA THR A 75 -14.85 -13.50 8.78
C THR A 75 -15.77 -12.29 8.56
N ALA A 76 -17.08 -12.45 8.79
CA ALA A 76 -18.05 -11.35 8.67
C ALA A 76 -17.65 -10.12 9.48
N ALA A 77 -17.14 -10.31 10.71
CA ALA A 77 -16.67 -9.23 11.55
C ALA A 77 -15.42 -8.54 10.97
N ASN A 78 -14.43 -9.31 10.53
CA ASN A 78 -13.21 -8.76 9.94
C ASN A 78 -13.49 -8.02 8.62
N ARG A 79 -14.39 -8.56 7.77
CA ARG A 79 -14.82 -7.90 6.52
C ARG A 79 -15.44 -6.54 6.81
N ARG A 80 -16.37 -6.49 7.77
CA ARG A 80 -16.98 -5.23 8.21
C ARG A 80 -15.94 -4.23 8.68
N ASP A 81 -15.04 -4.63 9.58
CA ASP A 81 -14.02 -3.75 10.12
C ASP A 81 -13.02 -3.27 9.05
N ILE A 82 -12.67 -4.12 8.08
CA ILE A 82 -11.79 -3.76 6.96
C ILE A 82 -12.44 -2.66 6.10
N LEU A 83 -13.70 -2.82 5.76
CA LEU A 83 -14.48 -1.85 4.98
C LEU A 83 -14.68 -0.54 5.78
N GLU A 84 -15.25 -0.66 6.98
CA GLU A 84 -15.63 0.49 7.79
C GLU A 84 -14.43 1.34 8.19
N SER A 85 -13.29 0.73 8.55
CA SER A 85 -12.09 1.49 8.92
C SER A 85 -11.59 2.39 7.80
N ARG A 86 -11.77 1.99 6.54
CA ARG A 86 -11.38 2.77 5.36
C ARG A 86 -12.38 3.86 5.03
N VAL A 87 -13.65 3.49 4.94
CA VAL A 87 -14.73 4.42 4.59
C VAL A 87 -14.88 5.51 5.65
N ARG A 88 -14.93 5.14 6.94
CA ARG A 88 -15.09 6.11 8.04
C ARG A 88 -13.90 7.05 8.15
N SER A 89 -12.67 6.54 8.10
CA SER A 89 -11.48 7.39 8.18
C SER A 89 -11.38 8.36 7.00
N THR A 90 -11.70 7.91 5.80
CA THR A 90 -11.69 8.76 4.60
C THR A 90 -12.76 9.85 4.69
N ARG A 91 -13.95 9.50 5.17
CA ARG A 91 -15.03 10.47 5.41
C ARG A 91 -14.62 11.51 6.45
N ALA A 92 -14.14 11.09 7.62
CA ALA A 92 -13.72 11.99 8.69
C ALA A 92 -12.60 12.94 8.24
N VAL A 93 -11.61 12.44 7.46
CA VAL A 93 -10.54 13.29 6.90
C VAL A 93 -11.13 14.30 5.90
N GLY A 94 -12.03 13.86 5.00
CA GLY A 94 -12.68 14.76 4.04
C GLY A 94 -13.53 15.85 4.72
N GLU A 95 -14.32 15.49 5.74
CA GLU A 95 -15.10 16.43 6.53
C GLU A 95 -14.22 17.44 7.27
N ALA A 96 -13.12 16.98 7.87
CA ALA A 96 -12.18 17.85 8.57
C ALA A 96 -11.46 18.82 7.60
N ILE A 97 -11.07 18.36 6.39
CA ILE A 97 -10.52 19.23 5.34
C ILE A 97 -11.55 20.28 4.92
N ALA A 98 -12.81 19.88 4.70
CA ALA A 98 -13.88 20.81 4.29
C ALA A 98 -14.19 21.88 5.36
N GLN A 99 -13.95 21.58 6.64
CA GLN A 99 -14.16 22.49 7.77
C GLN A 99 -12.91 23.32 8.10
N SER A 100 -11.75 22.99 7.53
CA SER A 100 -10.50 23.69 7.81
C SER A 100 -10.55 25.14 7.27
N ARG A 101 -10.08 26.09 8.06
CA ARG A 101 -9.95 27.51 7.66
C ARG A 101 -8.94 27.70 6.53
N ARG A 102 -7.88 26.90 6.53
CA ARG A 102 -6.85 26.86 5.50
C ARG A 102 -6.63 25.40 5.10
N PRO A 103 -7.42 24.90 4.14
CA PRO A 103 -7.36 23.48 3.75
C PRO A 103 -6.03 23.13 3.12
N PRO A 104 -5.58 21.87 3.25
CA PRO A 104 -4.34 21.40 2.64
C PRO A 104 -4.40 21.53 1.11
N ARG A 105 -3.26 21.86 0.51
CA ARG A 105 -3.11 21.97 -0.94
C ARG A 105 -3.38 20.64 -1.65
N VAL A 106 -2.96 19.53 -1.04
CA VAL A 106 -3.13 18.19 -1.59
C VAL A 106 -3.52 17.18 -0.53
N TRP A 107 -4.46 16.33 -0.90
CA TRP A 107 -4.84 15.12 -0.16
C TRP A 107 -4.47 13.89 -0.97
N LEU A 108 -3.46 13.14 -0.49
CA LEU A 108 -3.08 11.84 -0.99
C LEU A 108 -3.83 10.77 -0.18
N GLN A 109 -4.59 9.93 -0.85
CA GLN A 109 -5.41 8.88 -0.22
C GLN A 109 -4.88 7.51 -0.60
N ALA A 110 -4.60 6.69 0.39
CA ALA A 110 -4.27 5.29 0.12
C ALA A 110 -5.41 4.58 -0.62
N SER A 111 -5.04 3.78 -1.57
CA SER A 111 -5.83 2.78 -2.26
C SER A 111 -4.96 1.53 -2.47
N THR A 112 -5.33 0.65 -3.37
CA THR A 112 -4.63 -0.61 -3.56
C THR A 112 -4.62 -1.05 -5.03
N ALA A 113 -3.49 -1.59 -5.48
CA ALA A 113 -3.38 -2.27 -6.76
C ALA A 113 -4.27 -3.53 -6.86
N THR A 114 -4.81 -4.01 -5.73
CA THR A 114 -5.76 -5.14 -5.69
C THR A 114 -7.10 -4.83 -6.38
N ILE A 115 -7.42 -3.54 -6.59
CA ILE A 115 -8.63 -3.11 -7.31
C ILE A 115 -8.69 -3.61 -8.76
N TYR A 116 -7.54 -3.91 -9.36
CA TYR A 116 -7.48 -4.37 -10.74
C TYR A 116 -7.85 -5.83 -10.91
N ALA A 117 -8.30 -6.15 -12.13
CA ALA A 117 -8.64 -7.50 -12.54
C ALA A 117 -7.44 -8.45 -12.43
N HIS A 118 -7.75 -9.70 -12.07
CA HIS A 118 -6.83 -10.82 -12.15
C HIS A 118 -6.66 -11.23 -13.62
N ARG A 119 -5.50 -10.94 -14.21
CA ARG A 119 -5.23 -11.24 -15.61
C ARG A 119 -3.75 -11.51 -15.85
N TYR A 120 -3.45 -12.25 -16.93
CA TYR A 120 -2.11 -12.63 -17.34
C TYR A 120 -1.69 -12.01 -18.68
N ASP A 121 -2.65 -11.70 -19.54
CA ASP A 121 -2.47 -11.26 -20.92
C ASP A 121 -1.85 -9.85 -21.03
N ALA A 122 -2.27 -8.93 -20.14
CA ALA A 122 -1.80 -7.55 -20.17
C ALA A 122 -1.56 -6.99 -18.78
N ALA A 123 -0.74 -5.96 -18.68
CA ALA A 123 -0.59 -5.18 -17.45
C ALA A 123 -1.78 -4.23 -17.25
N ASN A 124 -2.11 -3.96 -15.99
CA ASN A 124 -3.06 -2.91 -15.62
C ASN A 124 -2.27 -1.63 -15.32
N ASP A 125 -2.41 -0.63 -16.12
CA ASP A 125 -1.91 0.71 -15.87
C ASP A 125 -2.97 1.61 -15.21
N ASP A 126 -2.59 2.83 -14.86
CA ASP A 126 -3.48 3.80 -14.20
C ASP A 126 -4.35 4.62 -15.16
N ARG A 127 -4.32 4.33 -16.46
CA ARG A 127 -5.17 4.95 -17.50
C ARG A 127 -6.20 3.97 -18.05
N THR A 128 -5.75 2.79 -18.46
CA THR A 128 -6.53 1.80 -19.22
C THR A 128 -6.73 0.50 -18.44
N GLY A 129 -6.16 0.38 -17.24
CA GLY A 129 -6.22 -0.82 -16.43
C GLY A 129 -7.66 -1.21 -16.06
N VAL A 130 -7.97 -2.48 -16.25
CA VAL A 130 -9.32 -3.04 -16.02
C VAL A 130 -9.56 -3.24 -14.53
N LEU A 131 -10.62 -2.64 -13.99
CA LEU A 131 -11.04 -2.90 -12.61
C LEU A 131 -11.67 -4.29 -12.49
N GLY A 132 -11.26 -5.04 -11.48
CA GLY A 132 -11.73 -6.40 -11.24
C GLY A 132 -13.13 -6.48 -10.62
N GLY A 133 -13.51 -7.69 -10.22
CA GLY A 133 -14.76 -8.00 -9.53
C GLY A 133 -15.88 -8.52 -10.43
N GLN A 134 -15.63 -8.61 -11.74
CA GLN A 134 -16.57 -9.18 -12.71
C GLN A 134 -16.05 -10.47 -13.36
N GLU A 135 -14.89 -10.96 -12.93
CA GLU A 135 -14.34 -12.22 -13.41
C GLU A 135 -15.26 -13.39 -12.99
N PRO A 136 -15.71 -14.25 -13.94
CA PRO A 136 -16.73 -15.28 -13.69
C PRO A 136 -16.37 -16.24 -12.54
N ASP A 137 -15.09 -16.61 -12.45
CA ASP A 137 -14.58 -17.59 -11.49
C ASP A 137 -13.81 -16.95 -10.32
N ALA A 138 -13.96 -15.63 -10.12
CA ALA A 138 -13.28 -14.96 -9.02
C ALA A 138 -13.80 -15.45 -7.66
N PRO A 139 -12.92 -15.93 -6.76
CA PRO A 139 -13.32 -16.27 -5.40
C PRO A 139 -14.01 -15.09 -4.69
N ASP A 140 -14.94 -15.39 -3.79
CA ASP A 140 -15.65 -14.38 -3.01
C ASP A 140 -14.72 -13.44 -2.24
N THR A 141 -13.58 -13.95 -1.75
CA THR A 141 -12.56 -13.14 -1.08
C THR A 141 -11.96 -12.08 -2.00
N TRP A 142 -11.78 -12.37 -3.30
CA TRP A 142 -11.26 -11.40 -4.28
C TRP A 142 -12.29 -10.32 -4.60
N ARG A 143 -13.55 -10.71 -4.81
CA ARG A 143 -14.65 -9.75 -4.98
C ARG A 143 -14.76 -8.82 -3.81
N PHE A 144 -14.75 -9.35 -2.58
CA PHE A 144 -14.76 -8.55 -1.37
C PHE A 144 -13.64 -7.51 -1.33
N SER A 145 -12.40 -7.89 -1.64
CA SER A 145 -11.26 -6.96 -1.64
C SER A 145 -11.41 -5.84 -2.66
N ILE A 146 -12.00 -6.14 -3.83
CA ILE A 146 -12.27 -5.16 -4.87
C ILE A 146 -13.41 -4.22 -4.44
N ASP A 147 -14.48 -4.75 -3.85
CA ASP A 147 -15.61 -3.95 -3.35
C ASP A 147 -15.17 -2.99 -2.24
N VAL A 148 -14.29 -3.45 -1.34
CA VAL A 148 -13.65 -2.57 -0.34
C VAL A 148 -12.86 -1.46 -1.01
N ALA A 149 -12.05 -1.78 -2.03
CA ALA A 149 -11.25 -0.79 -2.74
C ALA A 149 -12.12 0.25 -3.45
N ARG A 150 -13.20 -0.20 -4.11
CA ARG A 150 -14.18 0.69 -4.77
C ARG A 150 -14.86 1.61 -3.77
N ALA A 151 -15.43 1.08 -2.70
CA ALA A 151 -16.10 1.88 -1.67
C ALA A 151 -15.15 2.91 -1.04
N TRP A 152 -13.89 2.53 -0.86
CA TRP A 152 -12.85 3.42 -0.36
C TRP A 152 -12.57 4.59 -1.32
N GLU A 153 -12.31 4.28 -2.60
CA GLU A 153 -12.06 5.28 -3.64
C GLU A 153 -13.29 6.18 -3.87
N ASP A 154 -14.50 5.62 -3.86
CA ASP A 154 -15.74 6.38 -4.05
C ASP A 154 -15.99 7.35 -2.90
N THR A 155 -15.73 6.94 -1.65
CA THR A 155 -15.81 7.84 -0.50
C THR A 155 -14.86 9.03 -0.66
N PHE A 156 -13.65 8.79 -1.13
CA PHE A 156 -12.67 9.84 -1.39
C PHE A 156 -13.07 10.76 -2.55
N ARG A 157 -13.50 10.18 -3.69
CA ARG A 157 -13.92 10.97 -4.87
C ARG A 157 -15.06 11.90 -4.55
N ASN A 158 -16.02 11.44 -3.74
CA ASN A 158 -17.23 12.18 -3.37
C ASN A 158 -17.00 13.16 -2.20
N ALA A 159 -15.82 13.22 -1.59
CA ALA A 159 -15.53 14.20 -0.54
C ALA A 159 -15.59 15.63 -1.09
N PRO A 160 -16.38 16.56 -0.46
CA PRO A 160 -16.63 17.91 -0.97
C PRO A 160 -15.48 18.88 -0.59
N VAL A 161 -14.29 18.63 -1.14
CA VAL A 161 -13.06 19.40 -0.84
C VAL A 161 -12.53 20.06 -2.11
N ALA A 162 -13.28 21.01 -2.67
CA ALA A 162 -13.02 21.62 -3.97
C ALA A 162 -11.66 22.34 -4.09
N SER A 163 -11.13 22.89 -3.00
CA SER A 163 -9.87 23.63 -2.97
C SER A 163 -8.63 22.74 -2.71
N THR A 164 -8.84 21.45 -2.50
CA THR A 164 -7.77 20.50 -2.23
C THR A 164 -7.62 19.54 -3.41
N ARG A 165 -6.43 19.47 -4.00
CA ARG A 165 -6.11 18.50 -5.06
C ARG A 165 -6.16 17.09 -4.50
N LYS A 166 -6.82 16.18 -5.21
CA LYS A 166 -7.08 14.80 -4.74
C LYS A 166 -6.31 13.76 -5.56
N VAL A 167 -5.50 12.94 -4.90
CA VAL A 167 -4.73 11.85 -5.54
C VAL A 167 -4.96 10.54 -4.82
N LEU A 168 -5.34 9.50 -5.55
CA LEU A 168 -5.46 8.12 -5.07
C LEU A 168 -4.16 7.37 -5.32
N LEU A 169 -3.59 6.78 -4.28
CA LEU A 169 -2.38 5.98 -4.35
C LEU A 169 -2.75 4.49 -4.47
N ARG A 170 -2.92 3.97 -5.68
CA ARG A 170 -3.11 2.54 -5.94
C ARG A 170 -1.80 1.80 -5.77
N SER A 171 -1.43 1.55 -4.53
CA SER A 171 -0.12 1.01 -4.19
C SER A 171 -0.04 -0.49 -4.41
N ALA A 172 1.06 -0.93 -5.03
CA ALA A 172 1.55 -2.29 -4.97
C ALA A 172 2.11 -2.62 -3.57
N VAL A 173 2.58 -3.84 -3.36
CA VAL A 173 3.19 -4.23 -2.08
C VAL A 173 4.46 -3.43 -1.87
N THR A 174 4.48 -2.58 -0.83
CA THR A 174 5.67 -1.80 -0.46
C THR A 174 6.66 -2.68 0.28
N MET A 175 7.84 -2.85 -0.30
CA MET A 175 8.94 -3.64 0.26
C MET A 175 9.87 -2.74 1.05
N SER A 176 9.96 -2.98 2.35
CA SER A 176 10.80 -2.26 3.31
C SER A 176 11.60 -3.27 4.13
N PRO A 177 12.84 -2.95 4.56
CA PRO A 177 13.63 -3.81 5.44
C PRO A 177 13.10 -3.86 6.88
N ASP A 178 12.10 -3.02 7.22
CA ASP A 178 11.52 -2.97 8.56
C ASP A 178 10.89 -4.30 8.98
N ALA A 179 11.03 -4.66 10.26
CA ALA A 179 10.49 -5.89 10.82
C ALA A 179 8.96 -5.99 10.71
N GLY A 180 8.46 -7.20 10.48
CA GLY A 180 7.02 -7.51 10.41
C GLY A 180 6.33 -7.07 9.11
N GLY A 181 7.07 -6.46 8.18
CA GLY A 181 6.57 -6.09 6.86
C GLY A 181 6.53 -7.26 5.87
N PRO A 182 5.93 -7.08 4.70
CA PRO A 182 5.85 -8.12 3.66
C PRO A 182 7.21 -8.66 3.25
N PHE A 183 8.22 -7.80 3.09
CA PHE A 183 9.58 -8.22 2.75
C PHE A 183 10.20 -9.10 3.84
N ASP A 184 10.07 -8.68 5.11
CA ASP A 184 10.59 -9.45 6.25
C ASP A 184 9.96 -10.86 6.32
N VAL A 185 8.66 -10.96 6.11
CA VAL A 185 7.95 -12.26 6.06
C VAL A 185 8.49 -13.14 4.92
N LEU A 186 8.64 -12.59 3.72
CA LEU A 186 9.14 -13.33 2.56
C LEU A 186 10.60 -13.76 2.74
N LEU A 187 11.45 -12.88 3.26
CA LEU A 187 12.86 -13.19 3.51
C LEU A 187 13.01 -14.27 4.58
N ASN A 188 12.20 -14.23 5.64
CA ASN A 188 12.20 -15.27 6.67
C ASN A 188 11.75 -16.63 6.12
N LEU A 189 10.74 -16.67 5.24
CA LEU A 189 10.36 -17.90 4.53
C LEU A 189 11.53 -18.43 3.69
N VAL A 190 12.21 -17.56 2.96
CA VAL A 190 13.40 -17.94 2.18
C VAL A 190 14.50 -18.52 3.05
N ARG A 191 14.81 -17.88 4.19
CA ARG A 191 15.82 -18.35 5.15
C ARG A 191 15.47 -19.71 5.77
N CYS A 192 14.17 -20.00 5.94
CA CYS A 192 13.67 -21.29 6.41
C CYS A 192 13.54 -22.36 5.32
N GLY A 193 14.01 -22.10 4.09
CA GLY A 193 13.88 -23.03 2.95
C GLY A 193 12.46 -23.11 2.34
N LEU A 194 11.52 -22.30 2.82
CA LEU A 194 10.12 -22.25 2.36
C LEU A 194 9.86 -21.18 1.29
N GLY A 195 10.90 -20.60 0.74
CA GLY A 195 10.83 -19.54 -0.26
C GLY A 195 10.63 -20.05 -1.70
N GLY A 196 9.95 -21.17 -1.91
CA GLY A 196 9.65 -21.71 -3.22
C GLY A 196 8.53 -20.96 -3.94
N THR A 197 8.15 -21.48 -5.11
CA THR A 197 7.02 -20.99 -5.90
C THR A 197 5.70 -21.24 -5.16
N VAL A 198 4.79 -20.28 -5.22
CA VAL A 198 3.44 -20.42 -4.68
C VAL A 198 2.46 -20.73 -5.81
N GLY A 199 1.63 -21.77 -5.65
CA GLY A 199 0.71 -22.24 -6.70
C GLY A 199 1.48 -22.69 -7.94
N ASP A 200 1.04 -22.25 -9.12
CA ASP A 200 1.70 -22.49 -10.42
C ASP A 200 2.85 -21.48 -10.68
N GLY A 201 2.92 -20.43 -9.90
CA GLY A 201 3.95 -19.39 -10.01
C GLY A 201 3.81 -18.41 -11.17
N GLN A 202 2.75 -18.54 -11.96
CA GLN A 202 2.51 -17.67 -13.12
C GLN A 202 1.89 -16.32 -12.70
N GLN A 203 1.22 -16.27 -11.54
CA GLN A 203 0.60 -15.05 -11.04
C GLN A 203 1.66 -13.96 -10.83
N PHE A 204 1.37 -12.77 -11.33
CA PHE A 204 2.29 -11.63 -11.22
C PHE A 204 2.27 -11.02 -9.81
N VAL A 205 3.44 -10.64 -9.35
CA VAL A 205 3.65 -9.85 -8.13
C VAL A 205 4.07 -8.44 -8.53
N SER A 206 3.21 -7.47 -8.23
CA SER A 206 3.57 -6.05 -8.27
C SER A 206 4.09 -5.61 -6.92
N TRP A 207 5.15 -4.87 -6.95
CA TRP A 207 5.91 -4.43 -5.77
C TRP A 207 6.43 -3.01 -5.99
N VAL A 208 6.84 -2.35 -4.92
CA VAL A 208 7.60 -1.09 -4.98
C VAL A 208 8.59 -1.06 -3.83
N HIS A 209 9.81 -0.57 -4.09
CA HIS A 209 10.81 -0.34 -3.05
C HIS A 209 10.37 0.83 -2.16
N HIS A 210 10.59 0.75 -0.85
CA HIS A 210 10.14 1.77 0.10
C HIS A 210 10.71 3.17 -0.22
N GLU A 211 11.95 3.26 -0.70
CA GLU A 211 12.53 4.54 -1.11
C GLU A 211 11.81 5.11 -2.34
N ASP A 212 11.49 4.28 -3.33
CA ASP A 212 10.76 4.73 -4.51
C ASP A 212 9.32 5.09 -4.17
N PHE A 213 8.72 4.40 -3.18
CA PHE A 213 7.41 4.79 -2.64
C PHE A 213 7.46 6.20 -2.03
N VAL A 214 8.44 6.49 -1.17
CA VAL A 214 8.65 7.82 -0.58
C VAL A 214 8.87 8.87 -1.66
N ARG A 215 9.76 8.59 -2.61
CA ARG A 215 10.07 9.50 -3.72
C ARG A 215 8.86 9.78 -4.62
N ALA A 216 8.06 8.76 -4.91
CA ALA A 216 6.83 8.91 -5.71
C ALA A 216 5.80 9.77 -4.97
N VAL A 217 5.61 9.57 -3.66
CA VAL A 217 4.74 10.40 -2.84
C VAL A 217 5.26 11.85 -2.79
N GLY A 218 6.56 12.07 -2.58
CA GLY A 218 7.18 13.39 -2.63
C GLY A 218 7.00 14.08 -3.99
N TRP A 219 7.20 13.34 -5.08
CA TRP A 219 7.00 13.82 -6.44
C TRP A 219 5.53 14.23 -6.66
N LEU A 220 4.57 13.43 -6.23
CA LEU A 220 3.15 13.76 -6.33
C LEU A 220 2.75 14.99 -5.51
N ILE A 221 3.40 15.23 -4.38
CA ILE A 221 3.18 16.44 -3.57
C ILE A 221 3.54 17.71 -4.36
N THR A 222 4.60 17.67 -5.16
CA THR A 222 5.12 18.84 -5.90
C THR A 222 4.50 19.04 -7.28
N ARG A 223 3.68 18.11 -7.79
CA ARG A 223 3.10 18.12 -9.14
C ARG A 223 1.64 18.53 -9.08
N ASP A 224 1.36 19.82 -9.23
CA ASP A 224 -0.01 20.37 -9.19
C ASP A 224 -0.87 19.95 -10.39
N ASP A 225 -0.25 19.49 -11.47
CA ASP A 225 -0.86 18.99 -12.69
C ASP A 225 -1.30 17.52 -12.63
N VAL A 226 -1.03 16.82 -11.51
CA VAL A 226 -1.34 15.38 -11.36
C VAL A 226 -2.41 15.17 -10.29
N ASP A 227 -3.55 14.61 -10.69
CA ASP A 227 -4.68 14.24 -9.82
C ASP A 227 -5.20 12.82 -10.12
N GLY A 228 -6.27 12.42 -9.42
CA GLY A 228 -6.95 11.14 -9.65
C GLY A 228 -6.12 9.92 -9.24
N ALA A 229 -6.33 8.78 -9.91
CA ALA A 229 -5.68 7.52 -9.54
C ALA A 229 -4.28 7.37 -10.15
N ILE A 230 -3.31 7.04 -9.30
CA ILE A 230 -1.91 6.82 -9.65
C ILE A 230 -1.45 5.46 -9.12
N ASN A 231 -0.88 4.66 -9.99
CA ASN A 231 -0.27 3.40 -9.60
C ASN A 231 1.11 3.64 -8.98
N ILE A 232 1.28 3.25 -7.73
CA ILE A 232 2.58 3.28 -7.06
C ILE A 232 3.14 1.85 -7.06
N ALA A 233 3.84 1.52 -8.14
CA ALA A 233 4.41 0.20 -8.40
C ALA A 233 5.75 0.37 -9.13
N ALA A 234 6.67 -0.56 -8.96
CA ALA A 234 7.84 -0.66 -9.84
C ALA A 234 7.40 -1.01 -11.27
N PRO A 235 8.14 -0.56 -12.30
CA PRO A 235 7.72 -0.73 -13.69
C PRO A 235 7.72 -2.18 -14.18
N GLU A 236 8.44 -3.07 -13.50
CA GLU A 236 8.61 -4.47 -13.89
C GLU A 236 7.97 -5.42 -12.89
N PRO A 237 6.66 -5.70 -12.97
CA PRO A 237 6.03 -6.77 -12.20
C PRO A 237 6.52 -8.13 -12.71
N LEU A 238 6.76 -9.08 -11.81
CA LEU A 238 7.31 -10.40 -12.13
C LEU A 238 6.33 -11.53 -11.81
N PRO A 239 6.34 -12.65 -12.58
CA PRO A 239 5.72 -13.89 -12.14
C PRO A 239 6.27 -14.33 -10.78
N ASN A 240 5.42 -14.90 -9.93
CA ASN A 240 5.80 -15.32 -8.57
C ASN A 240 7.01 -16.26 -8.56
N ALA A 241 7.10 -17.20 -9.50
CA ALA A 241 8.23 -18.11 -9.63
C ALA A 241 9.55 -17.35 -9.76
N GLU A 242 9.57 -16.34 -10.64
CA GLU A 242 10.76 -15.49 -10.88
C GLU A 242 11.03 -14.56 -9.68
N PHE A 243 9.99 -13.94 -9.15
CA PHE A 243 10.07 -13.07 -7.98
C PHE A 243 10.74 -13.80 -6.80
N MET A 244 10.28 -15.02 -6.48
CA MET A 244 10.83 -15.83 -5.40
C MET A 244 12.24 -16.37 -5.73
N ARG A 245 12.52 -16.71 -6.98
CA ARG A 245 13.87 -17.13 -7.43
C ARG A 245 14.90 -16.03 -7.18
N VAL A 246 14.56 -14.79 -7.55
CA VAL A 246 15.41 -13.62 -7.34
C VAL A 246 15.62 -13.36 -5.85
N LEU A 247 14.56 -13.43 -5.04
CA LEU A 247 14.64 -13.22 -3.60
C LEU A 247 15.53 -14.28 -2.91
N ARG A 248 15.40 -15.57 -3.30
CA ARG A 248 16.29 -16.63 -2.80
C ARG A 248 17.75 -16.34 -3.12
N LYS A 249 18.02 -15.91 -4.36
CA LYS A 249 19.40 -15.56 -4.78
C LYS A 249 19.95 -14.42 -3.93
N ALA A 250 19.17 -13.36 -3.70
CA ALA A 250 19.59 -12.24 -2.87
C ALA A 250 19.77 -12.63 -1.41
N GLY A 251 18.90 -13.49 -0.85
CA GLY A 251 18.96 -13.99 0.52
C GLY A 251 19.96 -15.13 0.76
N GLY A 252 20.72 -15.55 -0.26
CA GLY A 252 21.74 -16.60 -0.14
C GLY A 252 21.19 -18.04 -0.03
N ALA A 253 19.88 -18.26 -0.28
CA ALA A 253 19.26 -19.58 -0.21
C ALA A 253 19.32 -20.29 -1.58
N ARG A 254 19.85 -21.52 -1.58
CA ARG A 254 19.99 -22.34 -2.79
C ARG A 254 18.67 -23.03 -3.17
N LEU A 255 17.89 -23.42 -2.19
CA LEU A 255 16.66 -24.21 -2.37
C LEU A 255 15.45 -23.44 -1.83
N GLY A 256 14.29 -23.77 -2.35
CA GLY A 256 13.02 -23.28 -1.83
C GLY A 256 11.94 -24.31 -2.13
N VAL A 257 11.32 -24.83 -1.09
CA VAL A 257 10.23 -25.81 -1.22
C VAL A 257 9.02 -25.10 -1.83
N PRO A 258 8.48 -25.57 -2.98
CA PRO A 258 7.26 -25.02 -3.56
C PRO A 258 6.07 -25.21 -2.62
N VAL A 259 5.27 -24.16 -2.46
CA VAL A 259 4.06 -24.21 -1.64
C VAL A 259 2.88 -24.52 -2.56
N ARG A 260 2.36 -25.77 -2.47
CA ARG A 260 1.20 -26.22 -3.24
C ARG A 260 -0.12 -25.75 -2.58
N GLY A 261 -1.23 -25.76 -3.36
CA GLY A 261 -2.50 -25.22 -2.91
C GLY A 261 -2.96 -25.68 -1.52
N TRP A 262 -2.96 -26.99 -1.24
CA TRP A 262 -3.34 -27.53 0.08
C TRP A 262 -2.42 -27.06 1.23
N MET A 263 -1.13 -26.81 0.97
CA MET A 263 -0.20 -26.27 1.96
C MET A 263 -0.48 -24.80 2.25
N LEU A 264 -1.00 -24.07 1.24
CA LEU A 264 -1.47 -22.69 1.44
C LEU A 264 -2.68 -22.65 2.35
N ASP A 265 -3.63 -23.56 2.16
CA ASP A 265 -4.85 -23.63 2.98
C ASP A 265 -4.50 -23.94 4.44
N VAL A 266 -3.59 -24.90 4.68
CA VAL A 266 -3.07 -25.19 6.01
C VAL A 266 -2.26 -24.03 6.57
N GLY A 267 -1.36 -23.44 5.78
CA GLY A 267 -0.56 -22.30 6.19
C GLY A 267 -1.39 -21.06 6.46
N ALA A 268 -2.40 -20.78 5.64
CA ALA A 268 -3.36 -19.71 5.83
C ALA A 268 -4.21 -19.93 7.09
N LEU A 269 -4.61 -21.17 7.35
CA LEU A 269 -5.32 -21.55 8.57
C LEU A 269 -4.45 -21.27 9.82
N LEU A 270 -3.19 -21.69 9.81
CA LEU A 270 -2.26 -21.51 10.92
C LEU A 270 -1.89 -20.04 11.12
N LYS A 271 -1.64 -19.28 10.05
CA LYS A 271 -1.29 -17.86 10.09
C LYS A 271 -2.50 -16.93 10.14
N ARG A 272 -3.73 -17.46 10.08
CA ARG A 272 -4.99 -16.68 10.08
C ARG A 272 -5.03 -15.58 9.01
N THR A 273 -4.51 -15.86 7.81
CA THR A 273 -4.48 -14.94 6.66
C THR A 273 -5.29 -15.49 5.48
N GLU A 274 -5.48 -14.72 4.43
CA GLU A 274 -6.17 -15.14 3.21
C GLU A 274 -5.20 -15.49 2.08
N THR A 275 -5.54 -16.50 1.28
CA THR A 275 -4.73 -16.94 0.14
C THR A 275 -4.73 -15.95 -1.01
N GLU A 276 -5.70 -15.05 -1.08
CA GLU A 276 -5.77 -13.96 -2.08
C GLU A 276 -4.48 -13.14 -2.15
N LEU A 277 -3.86 -12.88 -1.00
CA LEU A 277 -2.65 -12.04 -0.93
C LEU A 277 -1.49 -12.59 -1.78
N VAL A 278 -1.48 -13.89 -2.04
CA VAL A 278 -0.40 -14.58 -2.76
C VAL A 278 -0.84 -15.21 -4.08
N LEU A 279 -2.14 -15.54 -4.28
CA LEU A 279 -2.63 -16.24 -5.48
C LEU A 279 -3.19 -15.29 -6.55
N LYS A 280 -3.72 -14.12 -6.18
CA LYS A 280 -4.24 -13.18 -7.16
C LYS A 280 -3.09 -12.56 -7.97
N SER A 281 -3.14 -12.69 -9.30
CA SER A 281 -2.19 -12.02 -10.20
C SER A 281 -2.41 -10.50 -10.14
N ARG A 282 -1.34 -9.77 -9.81
CA ARG A 282 -1.30 -8.31 -9.81
C ARG A 282 -0.20 -7.86 -10.75
N ARG A 283 -0.56 -7.72 -12.03
CA ARG A 283 0.33 -7.21 -13.07
C ARG A 283 0.03 -5.73 -13.28
N VAL A 284 0.61 -4.87 -12.43
CA VAL A 284 0.32 -3.43 -12.38
C VAL A 284 1.58 -2.64 -12.72
N VAL A 285 1.43 -1.63 -13.58
CA VAL A 285 2.52 -0.76 -14.04
C VAL A 285 2.16 0.73 -13.82
N PRO A 286 3.14 1.59 -13.54
CA PRO A 286 2.95 2.99 -13.17
C PRO A 286 3.05 3.92 -14.39
N ALA A 287 2.14 3.80 -15.36
CA ALA A 287 2.25 4.54 -16.63
C ALA A 287 2.30 6.06 -16.42
N ARG A 288 1.44 6.61 -15.56
CA ARG A 288 1.38 8.06 -15.30
C ARG A 288 2.62 8.60 -14.61
N LEU A 289 3.26 7.82 -13.73
CA LEU A 289 4.54 8.21 -13.13
C LEU A 289 5.65 8.25 -14.18
N LEU A 290 5.74 7.21 -15.02
CA LEU A 290 6.77 7.12 -16.07
C LEU A 290 6.62 8.23 -17.09
N ASP A 291 5.42 8.44 -17.63
CA ASP A 291 5.13 9.48 -18.60
C ASP A 291 5.31 10.90 -18.02
N GLY A 292 5.08 11.06 -16.72
CA GLY A 292 5.33 12.29 -15.98
C GLY A 292 6.80 12.55 -15.67
N GLY A 293 7.71 11.66 -16.08
CA GLY A 293 9.15 11.80 -15.86
C GLY A 293 9.65 11.35 -14.48
N PHE A 294 8.88 10.54 -13.76
CA PHE A 294 9.37 9.95 -12.52
C PHE A 294 10.41 8.85 -12.79
N HIS A 295 11.57 8.93 -12.16
CA HIS A 295 12.65 7.97 -12.29
C HIS A 295 12.76 7.10 -11.04
N PHE A 296 12.52 5.79 -11.20
CA PHE A 296 12.69 4.80 -10.13
C PHE A 296 14.19 4.59 -9.84
N ARG A 297 14.54 4.53 -8.56
CA ARG A 297 15.88 4.13 -8.11
C ARG A 297 16.07 2.61 -8.22
N TYR A 298 14.98 1.88 -7.94
CA TYR A 298 14.94 0.41 -7.99
C TYR A 298 13.87 -0.07 -8.97
N PRO A 299 14.07 0.10 -10.31
CA PRO A 299 13.07 -0.34 -11.29
C PRO A 299 12.98 -1.86 -11.40
N ARG A 300 14.07 -2.59 -11.08
CA ARG A 300 14.17 -4.03 -11.19
C ARG A 300 14.22 -4.71 -9.84
N TRP A 301 13.49 -5.81 -9.70
CA TRP A 301 13.42 -6.58 -8.45
C TRP A 301 14.77 -7.11 -7.98
N ALA A 302 15.65 -7.49 -8.90
CA ALA A 302 16.97 -8.00 -8.55
C ALA A 302 17.83 -6.99 -7.77
N ASP A 303 17.74 -5.71 -8.13
CA ASP A 303 18.47 -4.63 -7.47
C ASP A 303 17.81 -4.29 -6.13
N ALA A 304 16.48 -4.18 -6.11
CA ALA A 304 15.69 -3.95 -4.91
C ALA A 304 15.88 -5.04 -3.84
N ALA A 305 15.82 -6.32 -4.25
CA ALA A 305 15.98 -7.43 -3.31
C ALA A 305 17.36 -7.47 -2.68
N ARG A 306 18.43 -7.15 -3.43
CA ARG A 306 19.80 -7.06 -2.90
C ARG A 306 19.94 -5.94 -1.87
N ASP A 307 19.43 -4.76 -2.19
CA ASP A 307 19.46 -3.61 -1.28
C ASP A 307 18.70 -3.91 0.03
N LEU A 308 17.47 -4.42 -0.10
CA LEU A 308 16.63 -4.74 1.05
C LEU A 308 17.23 -5.83 1.95
N VAL A 309 17.90 -6.84 1.37
CA VAL A 309 18.60 -7.87 2.15
C VAL A 309 19.80 -7.28 2.89
N ALA A 310 20.59 -6.42 2.22
CA ALA A 310 21.73 -5.76 2.84
C ALA A 310 21.28 -4.82 3.97
N SER A 311 20.25 -3.99 3.74
CA SER A 311 19.69 -3.07 4.73
C SER A 311 19.05 -3.78 5.94
N ARG A 312 18.61 -5.04 5.77
CA ARG A 312 18.05 -5.85 6.87
C ARG A 312 19.14 -6.48 7.74
N ALA A 313 20.35 -6.65 7.22
CA ALA A 313 21.50 -7.23 7.91
C ALA A 313 22.30 -6.19 8.73
N ALA A 314 22.15 -4.91 8.37
CA ALA A 314 22.74 -3.77 9.07
C ALA A 314 21.91 -3.34 10.28
#